data_e90caf85d6d039081dac7f70749821bd
#
_entry.id   e90caf85d6d039081dac7f70749821bd
#
_cell.length_a   1.000
_cell.length_b   1.000
_cell.length_c   1.000
_cell.angle_alpha   90.00
_cell.angle_beta   90.00
_cell.angle_gamma   90.00
#
_symmetry.space_group_name_H-M   'P 1'
#
loop_
_entity.id
_entity.type
_entity.pdbx_description
1 polymer ?
#
loop_
_entity_poly.entity_id
_entity_poly.type
_entity_poly.pdbx_seq_one_letter_code
_entity_poly.pdbx_strand_id
1 'polypeptide(L)'
;MKKKITSLVSITLAIILVAVGLTACGSNGSGDKVKLIDIALTDELYAFGVAKNDAELLEAVNAYIAEVKADGTLDAINEKYFGSGTPEGVVSAEQGASENQLIVVTNAEFAPFEYKKGDTYYGVDMELVKGLADKLGKELVILNVDFDSVTSNVEAGYADLAAAGLTVNEKRQKQVNFSDSYYTASQYLIALEDDTAFDNCKTAADVEAVLSSFDSSTQIGYQSETTGQYYITGDADWGFDGFGVTGKGYDSGALAGVDMLNGNISYVIIDAAPAEFIVNSINGK
;
A
#
# COMPACT_ATOMS: atom_id res chain seq x y z
N MET A 1 38.65 13.99 50.35
CA MET A 1 37.47 13.14 50.25
C MET A 1 36.37 13.91 49.52
N LYS A 2 36.19 13.67 48.21
CA LYS A 2 35.07 14.23 47.41
C LYS A 2 34.28 13.05 46.83
N LYS A 3 33.05 12.87 47.32
CA LYS A 3 32.10 11.86 46.83
C LYS A 3 31.61 12.31 45.47
N LYS A 4 31.78 11.46 44.43
CA LYS A 4 31.13 11.58 43.15
C LYS A 4 29.73 10.96 43.29
N ILE A 5 28.70 11.76 43.09
CA ILE A 5 27.30 11.31 42.95
C ILE A 5 27.10 11.07 41.48
N THR A 6 26.96 9.80 41.10
CA THR A 6 26.49 9.37 39.77
C THR A 6 24.96 9.38 39.77
N SER A 7 24.39 10.36 39.09
CA SER A 7 22.97 10.42 38.84
C SER A 7 22.61 9.47 37.66
N LEU A 8 21.94 8.35 37.95
CA LEU A 8 21.26 7.54 36.99
C LEU A 8 19.95 8.27 36.60
N VAL A 9 19.92 8.82 35.40
CA VAL A 9 18.66 9.29 34.81
C VAL A 9 18.03 8.09 34.08
N SER A 10 17.09 7.44 34.74
CA SER A 10 16.18 6.47 34.10
C SER A 10 15.17 7.25 33.29
N ILE A 11 15.33 7.24 31.96
CA ILE A 11 14.31 7.72 31.04
C ILE A 11 13.31 6.59 30.88
N THR A 12 12.24 6.63 31.67
CA THR A 12 11.04 5.83 31.45
C THR A 12 10.27 6.48 30.32
N LEU A 13 10.33 5.87 29.14
CA LEU A 13 9.49 6.24 28.00
C LEU A 13 8.05 5.81 28.34
N ALA A 14 7.26 6.75 28.83
CA ALA A 14 5.84 6.56 29.06
C ALA A 14 5.17 6.52 27.67
N ILE A 15 4.69 5.34 27.30
CA ILE A 15 3.69 5.16 26.23
C ILE A 15 2.43 5.86 26.74
N ILE A 16 2.16 7.06 26.26
CA ILE A 16 0.89 7.75 26.51
C ILE A 16 -0.15 7.08 25.60
N LEU A 17 -0.83 6.07 26.12
CA LEU A 17 -2.15 5.69 25.66
C LEU A 17 -3.05 6.90 25.98
N VAL A 18 -3.33 7.72 24.96
CA VAL A 18 -4.40 8.71 25.06
C VAL A 18 -5.71 7.93 25.00
N ALA A 19 -6.17 7.47 26.16
CA ALA A 19 -7.55 7.13 26.36
C ALA A 19 -8.32 8.45 26.33
N VAL A 20 -8.79 8.87 25.14
CA VAL A 20 -9.78 9.92 25.04
C VAL A 20 -11.06 9.34 25.64
N GLY A 21 -11.34 9.75 26.87
CA GLY A 21 -12.61 9.50 27.52
C GLY A 21 -13.71 10.23 26.74
N LEU A 22 -14.36 9.54 25.82
CA LEU A 22 -15.62 9.97 25.24
C LEU A 22 -16.69 9.86 26.32
N THR A 23 -17.05 11.01 26.92
CA THR A 23 -18.32 11.15 27.64
C THR A 23 -19.43 11.01 26.59
N ALA A 24 -20.04 9.82 26.57
CA ALA A 24 -21.15 9.49 25.71
C ALA A 24 -22.34 10.41 25.98
N CYS A 25 -22.67 11.28 25.02
CA CYS A 25 -24.06 11.62 24.73
C CYS A 25 -24.55 10.55 23.75
N GLY A 26 -25.57 9.80 24.15
CA GLY A 26 -26.02 8.60 23.44
C GLY A 26 -26.42 8.88 21.98
N SER A 27 -25.73 8.19 21.09
CA SER A 27 -26.26 7.73 19.81
C SER A 27 -25.87 6.26 19.68
N ASN A 28 -26.82 5.43 19.28
CA ASN A 28 -26.66 3.99 19.11
C ASN A 28 -25.48 3.70 18.19
N GLY A 29 -24.45 3.00 18.69
CA GLY A 29 -23.24 2.68 17.93
C GLY A 29 -23.49 1.66 16.81
N SER A 30 -23.79 2.11 15.62
CA SER A 30 -23.65 1.35 14.36
C SER A 30 -22.63 1.99 13.40
N GLY A 31 -22.06 3.15 13.73
CA GLY A 31 -21.18 3.91 12.84
C GLY A 31 -19.67 3.62 12.95
N ASP A 32 -19.25 2.68 13.80
CA ASP A 32 -17.81 2.43 14.04
C ASP A 32 -17.22 1.26 13.24
N LYS A 33 -18.00 0.65 12.34
CA LYS A 33 -17.58 -0.48 11.51
C LYS A 33 -17.66 -0.15 10.04
N VAL A 34 -16.85 -0.85 9.28
CA VAL A 34 -16.76 -0.69 7.82
C VAL A 34 -16.94 -2.02 7.12
N LYS A 35 -17.38 -1.97 5.86
CA LYS A 35 -17.50 -3.13 4.98
C LYS A 35 -16.79 -2.88 3.67
N LEU A 36 -16.29 -3.97 3.07
CA LEU A 36 -15.84 -4.00 1.71
C LEU A 36 -17.03 -4.15 0.77
N ILE A 37 -17.11 -3.36 -0.27
CA ILE A 37 -17.99 -3.61 -1.40
C ILE A 37 -17.24 -4.59 -2.31
N ASP A 38 -17.55 -5.88 -2.18
CA ASP A 38 -16.81 -7.00 -2.77
C ASP A 38 -17.11 -7.13 -4.28
N ILE A 39 -16.75 -6.08 -5.03
CA ILE A 39 -16.87 -6.00 -6.48
C ILE A 39 -15.62 -5.36 -7.04
N ALA A 40 -14.89 -6.10 -7.89
CA ALA A 40 -13.72 -5.61 -8.60
C ALA A 40 -14.10 -4.53 -9.61
N LEU A 41 -13.43 -3.37 -9.55
CA LEU A 41 -13.72 -2.20 -10.40
C LEU A 41 -12.73 -2.04 -11.55
N THR A 42 -11.51 -2.58 -11.41
CA THR A 42 -10.44 -2.49 -12.40
C THR A 42 -9.73 -3.82 -12.58
N ASP A 43 -8.94 -3.93 -13.64
CA ASP A 43 -8.01 -5.04 -13.87
C ASP A 43 -6.58 -4.48 -13.89
N GLU A 44 -5.77 -4.83 -12.91
CA GLU A 44 -4.43 -4.28 -12.71
C GLU A 44 -3.37 -5.37 -12.56
N LEU A 45 -2.16 -5.05 -12.96
CA LEU A 45 -0.99 -5.93 -12.80
C LEU A 45 0.07 -5.19 -11.99
N TYR A 46 0.55 -5.80 -10.89
CA TYR A 46 1.69 -5.30 -10.16
C TYR A 46 2.98 -5.88 -10.72
N ALA A 47 3.96 -5.00 -10.89
CA ALA A 47 5.29 -5.35 -11.34
C ALA A 47 6.34 -4.43 -10.69
N PHE A 48 7.58 -4.85 -10.65
CA PHE A 48 8.68 -4.02 -10.17
C PHE A 48 9.11 -3.03 -11.25
N GLY A 49 9.43 -1.80 -10.82
CA GLY A 49 9.98 -0.78 -11.69
C GLY A 49 11.50 -0.77 -11.66
N VAL A 50 12.16 -0.93 -12.80
CA VAL A 50 13.61 -0.91 -12.95
C VAL A 50 14.05 0.31 -13.77
N ALA A 51 15.22 0.87 -13.50
CA ALA A 51 15.75 1.99 -14.28
C ALA A 51 15.82 1.66 -15.78
N LYS A 52 15.46 2.63 -16.63
CA LYS A 52 15.35 2.42 -18.09
C LYS A 52 16.65 2.01 -18.76
N ASN A 53 17.76 2.34 -18.17
CA ASN A 53 19.12 2.04 -18.67
C ASN A 53 19.74 0.77 -18.06
N ASP A 54 19.00 0.05 -17.21
CA ASP A 54 19.48 -1.17 -16.55
C ASP A 54 18.73 -2.41 -17.06
N ALA A 55 19.02 -2.80 -18.28
CA ALA A 55 18.44 -3.99 -18.91
C ALA A 55 18.92 -5.29 -18.23
N GLU A 56 20.13 -5.31 -17.64
CA GLU A 56 20.70 -6.47 -16.97
C GLU A 56 19.93 -6.76 -15.67
N LEU A 57 19.65 -5.73 -14.87
CA LEU A 57 18.82 -5.88 -13.67
C LEU A 57 17.40 -6.32 -14.05
N LEU A 58 16.80 -5.74 -15.09
CA LEU A 58 15.46 -6.13 -15.55
C LEU A 58 15.39 -7.62 -15.94
N GLU A 59 16.40 -8.12 -16.66
CA GLU A 59 16.48 -9.54 -17.02
C GLU A 59 16.62 -10.42 -15.77
N ALA A 60 17.45 -10.02 -14.81
CA ALA A 60 17.62 -10.73 -13.54
C ALA A 60 16.34 -10.75 -12.70
N VAL A 61 15.60 -9.63 -12.63
CA VAL A 61 14.31 -9.54 -11.95
C VAL A 61 13.28 -10.46 -12.60
N ASN A 62 13.17 -10.46 -13.94
CA ASN A 62 12.23 -11.32 -14.66
C ASN A 62 12.57 -12.82 -14.46
N ALA A 63 13.86 -13.17 -14.51
CA ALA A 63 14.30 -14.53 -14.23
C ALA A 63 13.96 -14.98 -12.80
N TYR A 64 14.10 -14.07 -11.83
CA TYR A 64 13.72 -14.34 -10.45
C TYR A 64 12.20 -14.52 -10.30
N ILE A 65 11.39 -13.62 -10.88
CA ILE A 65 9.91 -13.74 -10.84
C ILE A 65 9.44 -15.04 -11.47
N ALA A 66 10.02 -15.44 -12.61
CA ALA A 66 9.71 -16.70 -13.26
C ALA A 66 10.05 -17.92 -12.36
N GLU A 67 11.20 -17.88 -11.67
CA GLU A 67 11.62 -18.93 -10.74
C GLU A 67 10.68 -19.05 -9.54
N VAL A 68 10.40 -17.96 -8.82
CA VAL A 68 9.55 -17.99 -7.62
C VAL A 68 8.10 -18.38 -7.92
N LYS A 69 7.63 -18.13 -9.15
CA LYS A 69 6.35 -18.64 -9.65
C LYS A 69 6.39 -20.14 -9.93
N ALA A 70 7.48 -20.62 -10.51
CA ALA A 70 7.61 -22.01 -10.93
C ALA A 70 7.86 -22.97 -9.77
N ASP A 71 8.59 -22.55 -8.75
CA ASP A 71 8.97 -23.39 -7.61
C ASP A 71 8.01 -23.29 -6.41
N GLY A 72 6.98 -22.40 -6.49
CA GLY A 72 5.97 -22.19 -5.44
C GLY A 72 6.39 -21.22 -4.34
N THR A 73 7.56 -20.58 -4.45
CA THR A 73 8.01 -19.57 -3.46
C THR A 73 7.05 -18.39 -3.38
N LEU A 74 6.54 -17.89 -4.52
CA LEU A 74 5.57 -16.81 -4.55
C LEU A 74 4.26 -17.20 -3.84
N ASP A 75 3.77 -18.42 -4.07
CA ASP A 75 2.57 -18.93 -3.39
C ASP A 75 2.80 -19.06 -1.88
N ALA A 76 3.99 -19.51 -1.46
CA ALA A 76 4.35 -19.58 -0.05
C ALA A 76 4.45 -18.20 0.61
N ILE A 77 4.96 -17.19 -0.09
CA ILE A 77 4.96 -15.80 0.38
C ILE A 77 3.51 -15.30 0.49
N ASN A 78 2.69 -15.48 -0.55
CA ASN A 78 1.29 -15.07 -0.53
C ASN A 78 0.51 -15.70 0.65
N GLU A 79 0.73 -16.99 0.96
CA GLU A 79 0.09 -17.65 2.10
C GLU A 79 0.45 -17.00 3.45
N LYS A 80 1.62 -16.38 3.58
CA LYS A 80 2.00 -15.64 4.80
C LYS A 80 1.18 -14.38 5.01
N TYR A 81 0.71 -13.74 3.95
CA TYR A 81 0.08 -12.42 3.99
C TYR A 81 -1.42 -12.43 3.69
N PHE A 82 -1.89 -13.40 2.92
CA PHE A 82 -3.31 -13.55 2.57
C PHE A 82 -3.96 -14.78 3.22
N GLY A 83 -3.16 -15.68 3.77
CA GLY A 83 -3.62 -16.89 4.42
C GLY A 83 -3.34 -16.91 5.91
N SER A 84 -2.95 -18.09 6.39
CA SER A 84 -2.70 -18.36 7.81
C SER A 84 -1.21 -18.43 8.19
N GLY A 85 -0.32 -18.13 7.26
CA GLY A 85 1.12 -18.16 7.46
C GLY A 85 1.62 -17.04 8.40
N THR A 86 2.89 -17.09 8.73
CA THR A 86 3.51 -16.06 9.57
C THR A 86 4.37 -15.13 8.70
N PRO A 87 4.06 -13.84 8.64
CA PRO A 87 4.87 -12.84 7.95
C PRO A 87 6.32 -12.83 8.44
N GLU A 88 7.26 -12.66 7.51
CA GLU A 88 8.69 -12.64 7.78
C GLU A 88 9.23 -11.20 7.68
N GLY A 89 9.99 -10.80 8.69
CA GLY A 89 10.51 -9.44 8.75
C GLY A 89 11.78 -9.27 7.92
N VAL A 90 11.86 -8.18 7.18
CA VAL A 90 13.00 -7.79 6.35
C VAL A 90 13.68 -6.56 6.96
N VAL A 91 14.98 -6.63 7.17
CA VAL A 91 15.78 -5.51 7.69
C VAL A 91 16.60 -4.91 6.57
N SER A 92 16.54 -3.58 6.44
CA SER A 92 17.37 -2.84 5.49
C SER A 92 18.80 -2.75 5.99
N ALA A 93 19.78 -2.96 5.10
CA ALA A 93 21.15 -2.55 5.36
C ALA A 93 21.28 -1.01 5.36
N GLU A 94 22.37 -0.49 5.90
CA GLU A 94 22.70 0.92 5.82
C GLU A 94 23.17 1.27 4.40
N GLN A 95 22.58 2.28 3.79
CA GLN A 95 22.96 2.73 2.45
C GLN A 95 24.40 3.21 2.41
N GLY A 96 25.17 2.70 1.45
CA GLY A 96 26.58 3.03 1.29
C GLY A 96 27.53 2.29 2.23
N ALA A 97 27.05 1.35 3.04
CA ALA A 97 27.89 0.50 3.90
C ALA A 97 28.79 -0.46 3.08
N SER A 98 28.35 -0.84 1.88
CA SER A 98 29.16 -1.60 0.92
C SER A 98 28.90 -1.13 -0.52
N GLU A 99 29.79 -1.51 -1.45
CA GLU A 99 29.60 -1.24 -2.89
C GLU A 99 28.66 -2.24 -3.55
N ASN A 100 28.33 -3.35 -2.86
CA ASN A 100 27.51 -4.44 -3.40
C ASN A 100 26.10 -4.43 -2.82
N GLN A 101 25.34 -3.35 -3.08
CA GLN A 101 23.98 -3.15 -2.60
C GLN A 101 22.95 -3.23 -3.74
N LEU A 102 21.74 -3.69 -3.42
CA LEU A 102 20.53 -3.48 -4.20
C LEU A 102 19.69 -2.45 -3.45
N ILE A 103 19.55 -1.28 -4.04
CA ILE A 103 18.78 -0.18 -3.45
C ILE A 103 17.36 -0.23 -4.00
N VAL A 104 16.41 -0.55 -3.12
CA VAL A 104 14.98 -0.66 -3.43
C VAL A 104 14.23 0.50 -2.80
N VAL A 105 13.45 1.22 -3.59
CA VAL A 105 12.55 2.25 -3.10
C VAL A 105 11.13 1.69 -2.97
N THR A 106 10.44 2.07 -1.89
CA THR A 106 9.10 1.63 -1.55
C THR A 106 8.31 2.74 -0.85
N ASN A 107 7.00 2.54 -0.68
CA ASN A 107 6.16 3.30 0.26
C ASN A 107 5.52 2.33 1.25
N ALA A 108 6.15 2.14 2.42
CA ALA A 108 5.79 1.11 3.39
C ALA A 108 4.53 1.45 4.22
N GLU A 109 3.46 1.87 3.54
CA GLU A 109 2.13 2.21 4.05
C GLU A 109 1.00 1.42 3.35
N PHE A 110 1.36 0.32 2.63
CA PHE A 110 0.46 -0.42 1.76
C PHE A 110 0.42 -1.92 2.11
N ALA A 111 -0.01 -2.23 3.36
CA ALA A 111 -0.19 -3.62 3.79
C ALA A 111 -1.28 -4.30 2.93
N PRO A 112 -1.10 -5.57 2.53
CA PRO A 112 -0.07 -6.52 2.95
C PRO A 112 1.18 -6.58 2.03
N PHE A 113 1.35 -5.67 1.06
CA PHE A 113 2.48 -5.71 0.12
C PHE A 113 3.76 -5.11 0.70
N GLU A 114 3.69 -3.92 1.31
CA GLU A 114 4.79 -3.28 2.01
C GLU A 114 4.31 -2.45 3.19
N TYR A 115 4.85 -2.74 4.37
CA TYR A 115 4.54 -1.99 5.58
C TYR A 115 5.65 -2.14 6.63
N LYS A 116 5.68 -1.24 7.62
CA LYS A 116 6.68 -1.26 8.70
C LYS A 116 6.07 -1.59 10.06
N LYS A 117 6.86 -2.31 10.87
CA LYS A 117 6.67 -2.41 12.32
C LYS A 117 8.01 -2.08 12.99
N GLY A 118 8.11 -0.90 13.58
CA GLY A 118 9.39 -0.37 14.05
C GLY A 118 10.36 -0.18 12.88
N ASP A 119 11.55 -0.76 12.96
CA ASP A 119 12.59 -0.67 11.92
C ASP A 119 12.57 -1.85 10.95
N THR A 120 11.59 -2.75 11.07
CA THR A 120 11.47 -3.95 10.24
C THR A 120 10.36 -3.77 9.21
N TYR A 121 10.67 -4.13 7.97
CA TYR A 121 9.74 -4.14 6.85
C TYR A 121 9.07 -5.50 6.71
N TYR A 122 7.84 -5.54 6.26
CA TYR A 122 7.04 -6.72 6.01
C TYR A 122 6.25 -6.55 4.73
N GLY A 123 5.83 -7.64 4.13
CA GLY A 123 4.95 -7.64 2.98
C GLY A 123 5.46 -8.51 1.84
N VAL A 124 4.56 -8.79 0.90
CA VAL A 124 4.87 -9.61 -0.28
C VAL A 124 6.05 -9.02 -1.04
N ASP A 125 6.01 -7.72 -1.31
CA ASP A 125 7.06 -7.01 -2.03
C ASP A 125 8.40 -7.07 -1.28
N MET A 126 8.36 -6.90 0.03
CA MET A 126 9.57 -6.89 0.86
C MET A 126 10.25 -8.27 0.88
N GLU A 127 9.49 -9.35 1.00
CA GLU A 127 10.06 -10.71 0.94
C GLU A 127 10.57 -11.06 -0.47
N LEU A 128 9.87 -10.63 -1.53
CA LEU A 128 10.32 -10.82 -2.90
C LEU A 128 11.64 -10.10 -3.18
N VAL A 129 11.76 -8.82 -2.81
CA VAL A 129 13.01 -8.07 -3.05
C VAL A 129 14.15 -8.55 -2.16
N LYS A 130 13.86 -9.09 -0.96
CA LYS A 130 14.86 -9.76 -0.13
C LYS A 130 15.41 -11.00 -0.82
N GLY A 131 14.53 -11.86 -1.33
CA GLY A 131 14.93 -13.05 -2.08
C GLY A 131 15.70 -12.70 -3.37
N LEU A 132 15.30 -11.64 -4.08
CA LEU A 132 16.03 -11.12 -5.24
C LEU A 132 17.45 -10.67 -4.85
N ALA A 133 17.59 -9.86 -3.79
CA ALA A 133 18.89 -9.40 -3.32
C ALA A 133 19.82 -10.57 -2.94
N ASP A 134 19.28 -11.57 -2.24
CA ASP A 134 20.02 -12.78 -1.88
C ASP A 134 20.49 -13.57 -3.12
N LYS A 135 19.61 -13.71 -4.12
CA LYS A 135 19.95 -14.37 -5.38
C LYS A 135 21.05 -13.64 -6.15
N LEU A 136 21.05 -12.30 -6.11
CA LEU A 136 22.08 -11.46 -6.72
C LEU A 136 23.36 -11.38 -5.88
N GLY A 137 23.36 -11.91 -4.65
CA GLY A 137 24.47 -11.81 -3.71
C GLY A 137 24.70 -10.37 -3.23
N LYS A 138 23.65 -9.54 -3.21
CA LYS A 138 23.70 -8.13 -2.82
C LYS A 138 23.08 -7.90 -1.44
N GLU A 139 23.54 -6.88 -0.73
CA GLU A 139 22.89 -6.38 0.48
C GLU A 139 21.67 -5.55 0.10
N LEU A 140 20.52 -5.86 0.70
CA LEU A 140 19.28 -5.11 0.45
C LEU A 140 19.25 -3.82 1.25
N VAL A 141 19.13 -2.70 0.56
CA VAL A 141 18.81 -1.38 1.13
C VAL A 141 17.38 -1.00 0.74
N ILE A 142 16.57 -0.59 1.72
CA ILE A 142 15.19 -0.18 1.48
C ILE A 142 15.05 1.31 1.79
N LEU A 143 14.69 2.09 0.78
CA LEU A 143 14.37 3.50 0.90
C LEU A 143 12.85 3.66 0.99
N ASN A 144 12.37 4.10 2.15
CA ASN A 144 10.94 4.38 2.34
C ASN A 144 10.68 5.85 2.05
N VAL A 145 9.84 6.12 1.07
CA VAL A 145 9.50 7.48 0.58
C VAL A 145 7.99 7.62 0.40
N ASP A 146 7.51 8.84 0.17
CA ASP A 146 6.12 9.07 -0.24
C ASP A 146 5.86 8.41 -1.61
N PHE A 147 4.65 7.85 -1.80
CA PHE A 147 4.34 7.02 -2.96
C PHE A 147 4.53 7.74 -4.30
N ASP A 148 4.20 9.03 -4.37
CA ASP A 148 4.38 9.87 -5.55
C ASP A 148 5.85 9.99 -6.04
N SER A 149 6.78 9.74 -5.13
CA SER A 149 8.21 9.82 -5.38
C SER A 149 8.87 8.48 -5.76
N VAL A 150 8.15 7.36 -5.68
CA VAL A 150 8.72 6.02 -5.85
C VAL A 150 9.36 5.85 -7.23
N THR A 151 8.62 6.06 -8.33
CA THR A 151 9.16 5.87 -9.69
C THR A 151 10.20 6.91 -10.07
N SER A 152 10.06 8.15 -9.58
CA SER A 152 11.02 9.22 -9.83
C SER A 152 12.37 9.01 -9.15
N ASN A 153 12.40 8.32 -8.01
CA ASN A 153 13.67 7.93 -7.36
C ASN A 153 14.47 6.93 -8.21
N VAL A 154 13.80 5.98 -8.88
CA VAL A 154 14.45 5.07 -9.83
C VAL A 154 14.90 5.81 -11.08
N GLU A 155 14.04 6.66 -11.65
CA GLU A 155 14.37 7.48 -12.84
C GLU A 155 15.61 8.37 -12.59
N ALA A 156 15.71 8.94 -11.40
CA ALA A 156 16.83 9.80 -11.01
C ALA A 156 18.11 9.03 -10.61
N GLY A 157 18.05 7.69 -10.49
CA GLY A 157 19.19 6.86 -10.12
C GLY A 157 19.49 6.86 -8.62
N TYR A 158 18.54 7.24 -7.77
CA TYR A 158 18.67 7.12 -6.31
C TYR A 158 18.36 5.71 -5.81
N ALA A 159 17.62 4.93 -6.59
CA ALA A 159 17.33 3.53 -6.34
C ALA A 159 17.46 2.73 -7.64
N ASP A 160 17.79 1.44 -7.50
CA ASP A 160 17.91 0.50 -8.62
C ASP A 160 16.54 -0.03 -9.03
N LEU A 161 15.65 -0.23 -8.05
CA LEU A 161 14.37 -0.91 -8.21
C LEU A 161 13.29 -0.26 -7.36
N ALA A 162 12.07 -0.13 -7.91
CA ALA A 162 10.85 0.23 -7.21
C ALA A 162 10.01 -1.02 -6.92
N ALA A 163 9.64 -1.23 -5.64
CA ALA A 163 8.75 -2.27 -5.16
C ALA A 163 7.75 -1.65 -4.18
N ALA A 164 6.53 -1.41 -4.65
CA ALA A 164 5.51 -0.65 -3.94
C ALA A 164 4.09 -0.95 -4.42
N GLY A 165 3.74 -2.23 -4.68
CA GLY A 165 2.45 -2.59 -5.27
C GLY A 165 2.18 -1.82 -6.57
N LEU A 166 3.20 -1.64 -7.42
CA LEU A 166 3.13 -0.73 -8.55
C LEU A 166 2.30 -1.29 -9.70
N THR A 167 1.13 -0.70 -9.96
CA THR A 167 0.34 -0.95 -11.15
C THR A 167 1.09 -0.51 -12.40
N VAL A 168 1.19 -1.42 -13.37
CA VAL A 168 1.76 -1.16 -14.69
C VAL A 168 0.83 -0.24 -15.47
N ASN A 169 1.33 0.93 -15.89
CA ASN A 169 0.58 1.87 -16.73
C ASN A 169 1.53 2.71 -17.60
N GLU A 170 0.98 3.36 -18.63
CA GLU A 170 1.77 4.14 -19.59
C GLU A 170 2.50 5.34 -18.96
N LYS A 171 1.91 5.98 -17.96
CA LYS A 171 2.52 7.13 -17.27
C LYS A 171 3.80 6.71 -16.55
N ARG A 172 3.73 5.62 -15.76
CA ARG A 172 4.89 5.08 -15.04
C ARG A 172 5.92 4.45 -15.98
N GLN A 173 5.47 3.86 -17.10
CA GLN A 173 6.35 3.33 -18.13
C GLN A 173 7.21 4.41 -18.79
N LYS A 174 6.88 5.69 -18.69
CA LYS A 174 7.76 6.78 -19.15
C LYS A 174 9.00 6.92 -18.25
N GLN A 175 8.91 6.58 -16.98
CA GLN A 175 9.97 6.74 -15.97
C GLN A 175 10.78 5.45 -15.74
N VAL A 176 10.11 4.28 -15.70
CA VAL A 176 10.74 2.99 -15.42
C VAL A 176 10.41 1.96 -16.49
N ASN A 177 11.21 0.88 -16.56
CA ASN A 177 10.82 -0.36 -17.23
C ASN A 177 10.20 -1.29 -16.20
N PHE A 178 9.04 -1.85 -16.52
CA PHE A 178 8.42 -2.83 -15.65
C PHE A 178 8.93 -4.24 -15.90
N SER A 179 9.07 -5.00 -14.82
CA SER A 179 9.28 -6.45 -14.89
C SER A 179 8.03 -7.19 -15.38
N ASP A 180 8.13 -8.51 -15.51
CA ASP A 180 6.95 -9.38 -15.52
C ASP A 180 6.14 -9.15 -14.26
N SER A 181 4.80 -9.22 -14.36
CA SER A 181 3.90 -9.03 -13.23
C SER A 181 4.01 -10.20 -12.24
N TYR A 182 3.91 -9.91 -10.94
CA TYR A 182 3.89 -10.93 -9.88
C TYR A 182 2.52 -11.05 -9.20
N TYR A 183 1.62 -10.07 -9.38
CA TYR A 183 0.30 -10.04 -8.75
C TYR A 183 -0.74 -9.41 -9.68
N THR A 184 -2.01 -9.85 -9.53
CA THR A 184 -3.17 -9.23 -10.19
C THR A 184 -4.00 -8.52 -9.14
N ALA A 185 -4.30 -7.25 -9.35
CA ALA A 185 -5.01 -6.38 -8.43
C ALA A 185 -6.26 -5.77 -9.07
N SER A 186 -7.08 -5.16 -8.27
CA SER A 186 -8.26 -4.41 -8.68
C SER A 186 -8.64 -3.40 -7.61
N GLN A 187 -9.25 -2.28 -7.99
CA GLN A 187 -9.81 -1.31 -7.05
C GLN A 187 -11.11 -1.80 -6.43
N TYR A 188 -11.30 -1.52 -5.16
CA TYR A 188 -12.50 -1.83 -4.38
C TYR A 188 -12.93 -0.62 -3.56
N LEU A 189 -14.22 -0.56 -3.21
CA LEU A 189 -14.74 0.47 -2.31
C LEU A 189 -14.88 -0.07 -0.88
N ILE A 190 -14.55 0.79 0.09
CA ILE A 190 -14.88 0.62 1.50
C ILE A 190 -15.99 1.61 1.84
N ALA A 191 -17.01 1.13 2.55
CA ALA A 191 -18.14 1.92 3.04
C ALA A 191 -18.34 1.70 4.54
N LEU A 192 -19.12 2.56 5.19
CA LEU A 192 -19.62 2.26 6.54
C LEU A 192 -20.52 1.02 6.51
N GLU A 193 -20.54 0.25 7.58
CA GLU A 193 -21.29 -1.03 7.67
C GLU A 193 -22.80 -0.85 7.40
N ASP A 194 -23.37 0.28 7.83
CA ASP A 194 -24.79 0.60 7.70
C ASP A 194 -25.15 1.34 6.39
N ASP A 195 -24.17 1.69 5.54
CA ASP A 195 -24.43 2.25 4.22
C ASP A 195 -25.04 1.18 3.30
N THR A 196 -26.13 1.52 2.62
CA THR A 196 -26.88 0.59 1.76
C THR A 196 -26.84 0.96 0.27
N ALA A 197 -26.07 2.00 -0.10
CA ALA A 197 -26.06 2.51 -1.47
C ALA A 197 -25.65 1.45 -2.50
N PHE A 198 -24.74 0.54 -2.12
CA PHE A 198 -24.18 -0.48 -3.00
C PHE A 198 -24.75 -1.90 -2.76
N ASP A 199 -25.71 -2.09 -1.86
CA ASP A 199 -26.22 -3.42 -1.47
C ASP A 199 -26.86 -4.22 -2.63
N ASN A 200 -27.32 -3.52 -3.65
CA ASN A 200 -27.92 -4.16 -4.83
C ASN A 200 -26.96 -4.33 -6.01
N CYS A 201 -25.72 -3.84 -5.92
CA CYS A 201 -24.69 -3.95 -6.94
C CYS A 201 -24.19 -5.40 -7.04
N LYS A 202 -23.95 -5.86 -8.27
CA LYS A 202 -23.44 -7.20 -8.58
C LYS A 202 -22.26 -7.15 -9.55
N THR A 203 -22.08 -6.05 -10.24
CA THR A 203 -21.05 -5.83 -11.26
C THR A 203 -20.40 -4.47 -11.06
N ALA A 204 -19.22 -4.28 -11.65
CA ALA A 204 -18.57 -2.97 -11.69
C ALA A 204 -19.49 -1.89 -12.26
N ALA A 205 -20.21 -2.20 -13.34
CA ALA A 205 -21.14 -1.27 -13.97
C ALA A 205 -22.29 -0.84 -13.03
N ASP A 206 -22.74 -1.71 -12.11
CA ASP A 206 -23.74 -1.33 -11.11
C ASP A 206 -23.13 -0.32 -10.10
N VAL A 207 -21.89 -0.56 -9.65
CA VAL A 207 -21.17 0.35 -8.75
C VAL A 207 -20.91 1.69 -9.42
N GLU A 208 -20.46 1.69 -10.67
CA GLU A 208 -20.24 2.91 -11.47
C GLU A 208 -21.54 3.71 -11.70
N ALA A 209 -22.68 3.02 -11.88
CA ALA A 209 -23.97 3.68 -11.97
C ALA A 209 -24.36 4.40 -10.67
N VAL A 210 -24.06 3.79 -9.50
CA VAL A 210 -24.26 4.43 -8.20
C VAL A 210 -23.31 5.62 -8.04
N LEU A 211 -22.00 5.45 -8.31
CA LEU A 211 -21.02 6.54 -8.25
C LEU A 211 -21.39 7.71 -9.16
N SER A 212 -21.90 7.42 -10.37
CA SER A 212 -22.33 8.43 -11.32
C SER A 212 -23.61 9.17 -10.89
N SER A 213 -24.38 8.61 -9.93
CA SER A 213 -25.55 9.27 -9.34
C SER A 213 -25.21 10.26 -8.23
N PHE A 214 -23.98 10.19 -7.73
CA PHE A 214 -23.48 11.10 -6.68
C PHE A 214 -23.02 12.43 -7.29
N ASP A 215 -22.98 13.46 -6.45
CA ASP A 215 -22.48 14.79 -6.81
C ASP A 215 -21.27 15.18 -5.94
N SER A 216 -20.80 16.39 -6.11
CA SER A 216 -19.62 16.93 -5.39
C SER A 216 -19.80 17.03 -3.87
N SER A 217 -20.99 16.80 -3.32
CA SER A 217 -21.20 16.69 -1.88
C SER A 217 -20.71 15.36 -1.31
N THR A 218 -20.63 14.31 -2.15
CA THR A 218 -20.06 13.02 -1.78
C THR A 218 -18.53 13.08 -1.89
N GLN A 219 -17.83 12.82 -0.79
CA GLN A 219 -16.37 12.79 -0.76
C GLN A 219 -15.86 11.34 -0.73
N ILE A 220 -14.92 11.03 -1.61
CA ILE A 220 -14.28 9.70 -1.69
C ILE A 220 -12.79 9.86 -1.45
N GLY A 221 -12.27 9.18 -0.42
CA GLY A 221 -10.85 9.15 -0.09
C GLY A 221 -10.10 8.10 -0.90
N TYR A 222 -8.83 8.36 -1.15
CA TYR A 222 -7.88 7.45 -1.82
C TYR A 222 -6.46 7.74 -1.36
N GLN A 223 -5.54 6.82 -1.57
CA GLN A 223 -4.12 7.15 -1.47
C GLN A 223 -3.70 7.94 -2.71
N SER A 224 -2.95 9.02 -2.51
CA SER A 224 -2.52 9.92 -3.58
C SER A 224 -1.64 9.22 -4.61
N GLU A 225 -1.79 9.59 -5.90
CA GLU A 225 -1.03 9.07 -7.06
C GLU A 225 -1.23 7.56 -7.34
N THR A 226 -2.28 6.93 -6.76
CA THR A 226 -2.66 5.54 -7.04
C THR A 226 -3.76 5.45 -8.10
N THR A 227 -4.04 4.24 -8.59
CA THR A 227 -5.13 3.97 -9.52
C THR A 227 -6.47 4.45 -8.97
N GLY A 228 -6.73 4.26 -7.67
CA GLY A 228 -7.95 4.71 -7.00
C GLY A 228 -8.21 6.22 -7.16
N GLN A 229 -7.15 7.05 -7.05
CA GLN A 229 -7.28 8.48 -7.32
C GLN A 229 -7.82 8.72 -8.74
N TYR A 230 -7.14 8.17 -9.74
CA TYR A 230 -7.44 8.46 -11.14
C TYR A 230 -8.76 7.86 -11.59
N TYR A 231 -9.15 6.72 -11.01
CA TYR A 231 -10.47 6.12 -11.23
C TYR A 231 -11.60 7.06 -10.76
N ILE A 232 -11.43 7.72 -9.61
CA ILE A 232 -12.43 8.63 -9.05
C ILE A 232 -12.40 10.01 -9.70
N THR A 233 -11.20 10.60 -9.88
CA THR A 233 -11.07 11.98 -10.36
C THR A 233 -11.06 12.11 -11.87
N GLY A 234 -10.84 11.01 -12.58
CA GLY A 234 -10.60 10.97 -14.02
C GLY A 234 -9.18 11.37 -14.39
N ASP A 235 -8.60 10.65 -15.34
CA ASP A 235 -7.32 10.95 -15.99
C ASP A 235 -7.23 10.17 -17.31
N ALA A 236 -7.05 10.89 -18.41
CA ALA A 236 -7.04 10.31 -19.75
C ALA A 236 -5.84 9.38 -19.99
N ASP A 237 -4.68 9.66 -19.38
CA ASP A 237 -3.47 8.81 -19.47
C ASP A 237 -3.66 7.48 -18.72
N TRP A 238 -4.63 7.43 -17.77
CA TRP A 238 -5.03 6.22 -17.06
C TRP A 238 -6.28 5.56 -17.67
N GLY A 239 -6.94 6.21 -18.62
CA GLY A 239 -8.13 5.71 -19.30
C GLY A 239 -9.42 5.79 -18.46
N PHE A 240 -9.47 6.67 -17.46
CA PHE A 240 -10.63 6.85 -16.60
C PHE A 240 -11.31 8.21 -16.83
N ASP A 241 -12.64 8.18 -16.97
CA ASP A 241 -13.45 9.40 -17.11
C ASP A 241 -13.70 10.10 -15.78
N GLY A 242 -13.60 9.36 -14.65
CA GLY A 242 -13.90 9.85 -13.32
C GLY A 242 -15.41 10.00 -13.06
N PHE A 243 -15.73 10.58 -11.91
CA PHE A 243 -17.12 10.75 -11.43
C PHE A 243 -17.34 12.19 -10.93
N GLY A 244 -18.64 12.58 -10.78
CA GLY A 244 -19.02 13.92 -10.32
C GLY A 244 -18.81 14.19 -8.82
N VAL A 245 -18.12 13.30 -8.12
CA VAL A 245 -17.82 13.35 -6.68
C VAL A 245 -16.61 14.23 -6.37
N THR A 246 -16.39 14.52 -5.09
CA THR A 246 -15.14 15.17 -4.64
C THR A 246 -14.14 14.13 -4.18
N GLY A 247 -13.00 14.04 -4.86
CA GLY A 247 -11.88 13.19 -4.44
C GLY A 247 -11.05 13.85 -3.34
N LYS A 248 -10.57 13.05 -2.37
CA LYS A 248 -9.68 13.51 -1.29
C LYS A 248 -8.48 12.57 -1.14
N GLY A 249 -7.29 13.11 -1.42
CA GLY A 249 -6.03 12.38 -1.32
C GLY A 249 -5.51 12.29 0.11
N TYR A 250 -4.86 11.15 0.42
CA TYR A 250 -4.19 10.85 1.68
C TYR A 250 -2.83 10.22 1.40
N ASP A 251 -1.94 10.26 2.37
CA ASP A 251 -0.62 9.60 2.29
C ASP A 251 -0.77 8.06 2.33
N SER A 252 -1.86 7.54 2.94
CA SER A 252 -2.18 6.11 2.93
C SER A 252 -3.68 5.85 2.94
N GLY A 253 -4.09 4.66 2.46
CA GLY A 253 -5.48 4.22 2.54
C GLY A 253 -5.99 4.07 3.98
N ALA A 254 -5.12 3.72 4.92
CA ALA A 254 -5.47 3.62 6.34
C ALA A 254 -5.91 4.99 6.92
N LEU A 255 -5.22 6.08 6.53
CA LEU A 255 -5.61 7.43 6.92
C LEU A 255 -6.98 7.82 6.33
N ALA A 256 -7.24 7.45 5.08
CA ALA A 256 -8.55 7.63 4.47
C ALA A 256 -9.64 6.87 5.24
N GLY A 257 -9.37 5.61 5.64
CA GLY A 257 -10.29 4.80 6.45
C GLY A 257 -10.63 5.44 7.80
N VAL A 258 -9.63 5.99 8.50
CA VAL A 258 -9.84 6.74 9.75
C VAL A 258 -10.68 7.98 9.53
N ASP A 259 -10.44 8.71 8.44
CA ASP A 259 -11.18 9.95 8.14
C ASP A 259 -12.64 9.65 7.73
N MET A 260 -12.89 8.49 7.12
CA MET A 260 -14.25 7.97 6.87
C MET A 260 -15.00 7.69 8.17
N LEU A 261 -14.36 7.04 9.15
CA LEU A 261 -14.95 6.80 10.48
C LEU A 261 -15.28 8.11 11.22
N ASN A 262 -14.49 9.17 10.99
CA ASN A 262 -14.74 10.50 11.54
C ASN A 262 -15.88 11.25 10.80
N GLY A 263 -16.44 10.68 9.73
CA GLY A 263 -17.52 11.28 8.95
C GLY A 263 -17.08 12.43 8.03
N ASN A 264 -15.78 12.55 7.75
CA ASN A 264 -15.24 13.61 6.88
C ASN A 264 -15.27 13.21 5.38
N ILE A 265 -15.35 11.93 5.08
CA ILE A 265 -15.54 11.36 3.74
C ILE A 265 -16.57 10.24 3.80
N SER A 266 -17.19 9.92 2.67
CA SER A 266 -18.25 8.90 2.58
C SER A 266 -17.72 7.51 2.30
N TYR A 267 -16.70 7.40 1.46
CA TYR A 267 -16.14 6.14 0.96
C TYR A 267 -14.63 6.22 0.84
N VAL A 268 -13.99 5.04 0.80
CA VAL A 268 -12.56 4.93 0.42
C VAL A 268 -12.47 4.01 -0.78
N ILE A 269 -11.66 4.39 -1.77
CA ILE A 269 -11.27 3.50 -2.87
C ILE A 269 -9.80 3.16 -2.74
N ILE A 270 -9.50 1.87 -2.85
CA ILE A 270 -8.14 1.33 -2.77
C ILE A 270 -8.14 -0.10 -3.32
N ASP A 271 -6.97 -0.64 -3.61
CA ASP A 271 -6.79 -2.02 -4.06
C ASP A 271 -7.36 -3.04 -3.07
N ALA A 272 -7.84 -4.17 -3.60
CA ALA A 272 -8.59 -5.19 -2.86
C ALA A 272 -7.92 -5.64 -1.56
N ALA A 273 -6.64 -6.06 -1.64
CA ALA A 273 -5.93 -6.60 -0.48
C ALA A 273 -5.67 -5.54 0.62
N PRO A 274 -5.20 -4.31 0.31
CA PRO A 274 -5.17 -3.22 1.28
C PRO A 274 -6.55 -2.83 1.82
N ALA A 275 -7.61 -2.85 0.98
CA ALA A 275 -8.97 -2.59 1.44
C ALA A 275 -9.41 -3.61 2.50
N GLU A 276 -9.17 -4.90 2.24
CA GLU A 276 -9.48 -5.97 3.18
C GLU A 276 -8.68 -5.85 4.48
N PHE A 277 -7.40 -5.52 4.38
CA PHE A 277 -6.54 -5.26 5.54
C PHE A 277 -7.06 -4.09 6.39
N ILE A 278 -7.46 -2.98 5.76
CA ILE A 278 -8.03 -1.81 6.45
C ILE A 278 -9.35 -2.18 7.12
N VAL A 279 -10.27 -2.86 6.41
CA VAL A 279 -11.56 -3.30 6.95
C VAL A 279 -11.38 -4.22 8.15
N ASN A 280 -10.46 -5.20 8.06
CA ASN A 280 -10.17 -6.11 9.16
C ASN A 280 -9.56 -5.37 10.35
N SER A 281 -8.62 -4.46 10.12
CA SER A 281 -7.98 -3.66 11.16
C SER A 281 -8.98 -2.78 11.91
N ILE A 282 -9.87 -2.09 11.20
CA ILE A 282 -10.91 -1.23 11.79
C ILE A 282 -11.91 -2.07 12.58
N ASN A 283 -12.32 -3.22 12.04
CA ASN A 283 -13.31 -4.10 12.66
C ASN A 283 -12.75 -4.98 13.78
N GLY A 284 -11.42 -4.92 14.07
CA GLY A 284 -10.76 -5.66 15.14
C GLY A 284 -10.67 -7.17 14.88
N LYS A 285 -10.45 -7.54 13.62
CA LYS A 285 -10.29 -8.94 13.18
C LYS A 285 -8.84 -9.32 12.96
#